data_fa89039dd27e4065829f0027f828c608
#
_entry.id   fa89039dd27e4065829f0027f828c608
#
_cell.length_a   1.000
_cell.length_b   1.000
_cell.length_c   1.000
_cell.angle_alpha   90.00
_cell.angle_beta   90.00
_cell.angle_gamma   90.00
#
_symmetry.space_group_name_H-M   'P 1'
#
loop_
_entity.id
_entity.type
_entity.pdbx_description
1 polymer ?
#
loop_
_entity_poly.entity_id
_entity_poly.type
_entity_poly.pdbx_seq_one_letter_code
_entity_poly.pdbx_strand_id
1 'polypeptide(L)'
;MSVISKSKVYRAKPLDREAGIKPDKMGFGFFELFAFFCGIPYFYTINLFGELYATELLLPIMALLLVLFRGERTIFREKLFWLFFFSILMMIIGYMISDLMAGTSKANYIRAWGRNLVLMSDFISLAIVVSADKKYAWWYVFGVALGSVIYLKLAGIPFDNAHWKIEYSQPVLLLVFIAGFFIPNFLKVWLTAFIGVFSFFMDGRSFGVICLVLAGMLWIRLGNRDGLRISGKVLFNMILSAAILVSTVVTVLEQTNQEYSARREASSLSRFAAIKIALIAIGDSPFIGYGSWGEGTKKYADMLYEQTVREQREVRQSNIRRGKSFLAHSQMLQSWMEGGILAAQLFAFYGFQLLIGLKRIVTLKKLDYVYQVYGYFALIGFWNLFMSPYSGSHRLNIAVAMAILCAVKIEPVLKNIRPQ
;
A
#
# COMPACT_ATOMS: atom_id res chain seq x y z
N MET A 1 -21.66 1.25 -58.85
CA MET A 1 -22.44 1.62 -57.66
C MET A 1 -21.89 0.87 -56.47
N SER A 2 -21.03 1.49 -55.69
CA SER A 2 -20.45 0.91 -54.47
C SER A 2 -21.07 1.61 -53.26
N VAL A 3 -21.87 0.87 -52.52
CA VAL A 3 -22.47 1.32 -51.24
C VAL A 3 -21.42 1.18 -50.15
N ILE A 4 -20.75 2.29 -49.83
CA ILE A 4 -19.87 2.36 -48.67
C ILE A 4 -20.76 2.53 -47.42
N SER A 5 -20.95 1.45 -46.67
CA SER A 5 -21.58 1.44 -45.35
C SER A 5 -20.73 2.27 -44.37
N LYS A 6 -21.24 3.47 -44.03
CA LYS A 6 -20.67 4.28 -42.94
C LYS A 6 -20.92 3.55 -41.61
N SER A 7 -19.95 2.77 -41.15
CA SER A 7 -19.95 2.28 -39.77
C SER A 7 -19.93 3.49 -38.82
N LYS A 8 -21.02 3.69 -38.07
CA LYS A 8 -21.09 4.64 -36.95
C LYS A 8 -20.07 4.19 -35.92
N VAL A 9 -18.89 4.81 -35.95
CA VAL A 9 -17.93 4.72 -34.83
C VAL A 9 -18.62 5.35 -33.63
N TYR A 10 -19.13 4.53 -32.75
CA TYR A 10 -19.56 4.95 -31.41
C TYR A 10 -18.33 5.50 -30.68
N ARG A 11 -18.08 6.81 -30.85
CA ARG A 11 -17.20 7.53 -29.93
C ARG A 11 -17.89 7.47 -28.55
N ALA A 12 -17.41 6.56 -27.69
CA ALA A 12 -17.75 6.63 -26.29
C ALA A 12 -17.52 8.08 -25.82
N LYS A 13 -18.57 8.75 -25.34
CA LYS A 13 -18.45 10.06 -24.70
C LYS A 13 -17.30 9.95 -23.69
N PRO A 14 -16.31 10.87 -23.73
CA PRO A 14 -15.35 10.93 -22.65
C PRO A 14 -16.18 11.12 -21.38
N LEU A 15 -16.13 10.13 -20.47
CA LEU A 15 -16.69 10.30 -19.15
C LEU A 15 -16.10 11.60 -18.60
N ASP A 16 -16.96 12.53 -18.18
CA ASP A 16 -16.60 13.72 -17.43
C ASP A 16 -16.04 13.29 -16.06
N ARG A 17 -14.84 12.72 -16.07
CA ARG A 17 -14.12 12.18 -14.91
C ARG A 17 -13.48 13.28 -14.06
N GLU A 18 -13.64 14.55 -14.45
CA GLU A 18 -13.04 15.69 -13.75
C GLU A 18 -13.90 16.28 -12.62
N ALA A 19 -15.15 15.90 -12.50
CA ALA A 19 -15.97 16.38 -11.41
C ALA A 19 -15.63 15.63 -10.13
N GLY A 20 -14.93 16.28 -9.21
CA GLY A 20 -14.81 15.80 -7.84
C GLY A 20 -16.19 15.44 -7.29
N ILE A 21 -16.29 14.41 -6.46
CA ILE A 21 -17.57 14.02 -5.84
C ILE A 21 -18.03 15.20 -5.01
N LYS A 22 -19.20 15.74 -5.36
CA LYS A 22 -19.84 16.78 -4.55
C LYS A 22 -20.59 16.12 -3.40
N PRO A 23 -20.55 16.70 -2.19
CA PRO A 23 -21.24 16.14 -1.02
C PRO A 23 -22.75 15.92 -1.24
N ASP A 24 -23.40 16.82 -1.99
CA ASP A 24 -24.81 16.77 -2.35
C ASP A 24 -25.20 15.60 -3.28
N LYS A 25 -24.20 14.93 -3.88
CA LYS A 25 -24.39 13.75 -4.76
C LYS A 25 -24.06 12.42 -4.08
N MET A 26 -23.78 12.42 -2.78
CA MET A 26 -23.57 11.19 -2.00
C MET A 26 -24.92 10.57 -1.59
N GLY A 27 -25.63 9.99 -2.55
CA GLY A 27 -26.82 9.18 -2.25
C GLY A 27 -26.46 7.83 -1.64
N PHE A 28 -27.30 7.34 -0.76
CA PHE A 28 -27.26 5.97 -0.25
C PHE A 28 -27.97 5.06 -1.24
N GLY A 29 -27.23 4.49 -2.18
CA GLY A 29 -27.72 3.42 -3.04
C GLY A 29 -27.31 2.06 -2.52
N PHE A 30 -27.86 1.00 -3.12
CA PHE A 30 -27.53 -0.38 -2.75
C PHE A 30 -26.03 -0.68 -2.82
N PHE A 31 -25.34 -0.24 -3.87
CA PHE A 31 -23.92 -0.52 -4.05
C PHE A 31 -23.02 0.31 -3.12
N GLU A 32 -23.41 1.53 -2.77
CA GLU A 32 -22.74 2.34 -1.77
C GLU A 32 -22.78 1.68 -0.40
N LEU A 33 -23.98 1.24 0.00
CA LEU A 33 -24.18 0.53 1.26
C LEU A 33 -23.45 -0.82 1.28
N PHE A 34 -23.48 -1.55 0.18
CA PHE A 34 -22.76 -2.82 0.07
C PHE A 34 -21.23 -2.62 0.11
N ALA A 35 -20.69 -1.57 -0.54
CA ALA A 35 -19.29 -1.20 -0.45
C ALA A 35 -18.87 -0.91 1.01
N PHE A 36 -19.71 -0.17 1.73
CA PHE A 36 -19.49 0.12 3.14
C PHE A 36 -19.44 -1.17 3.98
N PHE A 37 -20.42 -2.06 3.81
CA PHE A 37 -20.43 -3.33 4.52
C PHE A 37 -19.30 -4.27 4.15
N CYS A 38 -18.79 -4.23 2.91
CA CYS A 38 -17.58 -4.95 2.53
C CYS A 38 -16.35 -4.49 3.31
N GLY A 39 -16.29 -3.21 3.68
CA GLY A 39 -15.16 -2.64 4.44
C GLY A 39 -15.18 -2.97 5.93
N ILE A 40 -16.36 -3.07 6.55
CA ILE A 40 -16.51 -3.26 8.01
C ILE A 40 -15.70 -4.45 8.56
N PRO A 41 -15.73 -5.66 7.97
CA PRO A 41 -15.06 -6.82 8.53
C PRO A 41 -13.54 -6.87 8.17
N TYR A 42 -12.90 -5.72 7.98
CA TYR A 42 -11.50 -5.63 7.59
C TYR A 42 -10.54 -6.36 8.56
N PHE A 43 -10.77 -6.32 9.87
CA PHE A 43 -9.92 -7.00 10.86
C PHE A 43 -10.36 -8.43 11.19
N TYR A 44 -11.51 -8.87 10.67
CA TYR A 44 -11.94 -10.24 10.89
C TYR A 44 -11.14 -11.18 10.00
N THR A 45 -10.36 -12.07 10.62
CA THR A 45 -9.55 -13.08 9.93
C THR A 45 -10.15 -14.46 10.03
N ILE A 46 -10.09 -15.21 8.94
CA ILE A 46 -10.50 -16.61 8.83
C ILE A 46 -9.26 -17.41 8.44
N ASN A 47 -8.90 -18.40 9.24
CA ASN A 47 -7.76 -19.27 8.98
C ASN A 47 -8.17 -20.45 8.08
N LEU A 48 -8.10 -20.27 6.76
CA LEU A 48 -8.32 -21.34 5.78
C LEU A 48 -7.00 -21.86 5.20
N PHE A 49 -6.33 -21.05 4.40
CA PHE A 49 -5.02 -21.34 3.77
C PHE A 49 -3.96 -20.33 4.22
N GLY A 50 -4.06 -19.85 5.47
CA GLY A 50 -3.40 -18.69 6.04
C GLY A 50 -4.44 -17.68 6.49
N GLU A 51 -4.00 -16.49 6.92
CA GLU A 51 -4.91 -15.40 7.30
C GLU A 51 -5.60 -14.83 6.07
N LEU A 52 -6.92 -15.04 6.00
CA LEU A 52 -7.82 -14.46 5.02
C LEU A 52 -8.73 -13.47 5.74
N TYR A 53 -8.76 -12.22 5.29
CA TYR A 53 -9.65 -11.22 5.86
C TYR A 53 -11.06 -11.38 5.30
N ALA A 54 -12.09 -11.24 6.13
CA ALA A 54 -13.48 -11.41 5.68
C ALA A 54 -13.85 -10.41 4.55
N THR A 55 -13.27 -9.22 4.54
CA THR A 55 -13.41 -8.25 3.44
C THR A 55 -12.94 -8.82 2.09
N GLU A 56 -11.89 -9.67 2.08
CA GLU A 56 -11.35 -10.29 0.86
C GLU A 56 -12.28 -11.35 0.24
N LEU A 57 -13.26 -11.83 1.00
CA LEU A 57 -14.34 -12.67 0.49
C LEU A 57 -15.51 -11.84 -0.08
N LEU A 58 -15.79 -10.70 0.53
CA LEU A 58 -16.91 -9.85 0.12
C LEU A 58 -16.59 -9.00 -1.12
N LEU A 59 -15.34 -8.57 -1.29
CA LEU A 59 -14.92 -7.76 -2.44
C LEU A 59 -15.15 -8.44 -3.79
N PRO A 60 -14.81 -9.72 -4.02
CA PRO A 60 -15.12 -10.43 -5.26
C PRO A 60 -16.60 -10.52 -5.54
N ILE A 61 -17.43 -10.71 -4.51
CA ILE A 61 -18.89 -10.74 -4.64
C ILE A 61 -19.40 -9.38 -5.12
N MET A 62 -18.93 -8.29 -4.50
CA MET A 62 -19.28 -6.93 -4.93
C MET A 62 -18.87 -6.66 -6.38
N ALA A 63 -17.64 -7.02 -6.75
CA ALA A 63 -17.14 -6.86 -8.11
C ALA A 63 -17.99 -7.65 -9.12
N LEU A 64 -18.36 -8.89 -8.80
CA LEU A 64 -19.23 -9.72 -9.63
C LEU A 64 -20.60 -9.06 -9.82
N LEU A 65 -21.23 -8.56 -8.75
CA LEU A 65 -22.50 -7.85 -8.82
C LEU A 65 -22.43 -6.59 -9.71
N LEU A 66 -21.34 -5.82 -9.61
CA LEU A 66 -21.11 -4.65 -10.46
C LEU A 66 -20.97 -5.03 -11.95
N VAL A 67 -20.28 -6.12 -12.24
CA VAL A 67 -20.16 -6.64 -13.62
C VAL A 67 -21.50 -7.13 -14.15
N LEU A 68 -22.26 -7.88 -13.37
CA LEU A 68 -23.52 -8.48 -13.79
C LEU A 68 -24.64 -7.44 -13.93
N PHE A 69 -24.82 -6.58 -12.94
CA PHE A 69 -25.98 -5.67 -12.88
C PHE A 69 -25.69 -4.28 -13.48
N ARG A 70 -24.44 -3.83 -13.51
CA ARG A 70 -24.05 -2.53 -14.10
C ARG A 70 -23.25 -2.66 -15.39
N GLY A 71 -22.87 -3.87 -15.80
CA GLY A 71 -22.07 -4.10 -16.98
C GLY A 71 -20.67 -3.47 -16.92
N GLU A 72 -20.15 -3.26 -15.68
CA GLU A 72 -18.87 -2.56 -15.49
C GLU A 72 -17.70 -3.39 -16.04
N ARG A 73 -17.12 -2.93 -17.15
CA ARG A 73 -16.01 -3.59 -17.86
C ARG A 73 -14.93 -2.61 -18.31
N THR A 74 -15.04 -1.35 -17.89
CA THR A 74 -14.14 -0.28 -18.38
C THR A 74 -12.70 -0.52 -17.96
N ILE A 75 -12.48 -1.12 -16.78
CA ILE A 75 -11.13 -1.42 -16.26
C ILE A 75 -10.35 -2.37 -17.16
N PHE A 76 -11.02 -3.31 -17.82
CA PHE A 76 -10.37 -4.28 -18.72
C PHE A 76 -9.81 -3.65 -20.01
N ARG A 77 -10.11 -2.39 -20.27
CA ARG A 77 -9.53 -1.62 -21.39
C ARG A 77 -8.25 -0.87 -20.99
N GLU A 78 -7.94 -0.83 -19.70
CA GLU A 78 -6.77 -0.11 -19.19
C GLU A 78 -5.52 -0.99 -19.28
N LYS A 79 -4.50 -0.53 -20.03
CA LYS A 79 -3.23 -1.26 -20.20
C LYS A 79 -2.53 -1.55 -18.88
N LEU A 80 -2.60 -0.59 -17.94
CA LEU A 80 -1.94 -0.73 -16.63
C LEU A 80 -2.57 -1.86 -15.80
N PHE A 81 -3.88 -2.10 -15.93
CA PHE A 81 -4.55 -3.22 -15.30
C PHE A 81 -3.93 -4.56 -15.74
N TRP A 82 -3.77 -4.76 -17.05
CA TRP A 82 -3.18 -5.99 -17.57
C TRP A 82 -1.71 -6.15 -17.20
N LEU A 83 -0.95 -5.05 -17.15
CA LEU A 83 0.45 -5.11 -16.69
C LEU A 83 0.54 -5.57 -15.23
N PHE A 84 -0.30 -5.06 -14.33
CA PHE A 84 -0.35 -5.55 -12.95
C PHE A 84 -0.85 -6.99 -12.88
N PHE A 85 -1.91 -7.34 -13.61
CA PHE A 85 -2.45 -8.68 -13.65
C PHE A 85 -1.37 -9.72 -14.05
N PHE A 86 -0.68 -9.47 -15.16
CA PHE A 86 0.39 -10.36 -15.62
C PHE A 86 1.59 -10.35 -14.67
N SER A 87 1.90 -9.22 -14.03
CA SER A 87 2.97 -9.16 -13.03
C SER A 87 2.64 -10.00 -11.80
N ILE A 88 1.39 -10.01 -11.32
CA ILE A 88 0.96 -10.88 -10.22
C ILE A 88 0.99 -12.36 -10.67
N LEU A 89 0.53 -12.64 -11.89
CA LEU A 89 0.58 -14.00 -12.45
C LEU A 89 2.01 -14.54 -12.52
N MET A 90 2.94 -13.72 -13.01
CA MET A 90 4.37 -14.09 -13.06
C MET A 90 4.96 -14.28 -11.66
N MET A 91 4.54 -13.49 -10.68
CA MET A 91 4.92 -13.71 -9.28
C MET A 91 4.42 -15.07 -8.79
N ILE A 92 3.16 -15.44 -9.04
CA ILE A 92 2.60 -16.75 -8.65
C ILE A 92 3.41 -17.87 -9.29
N ILE A 93 3.71 -17.78 -10.59
CA ILE A 93 4.53 -18.76 -11.31
C ILE A 93 5.93 -18.87 -10.69
N GLY A 94 6.56 -17.73 -10.35
CA GLY A 94 7.86 -17.70 -9.68
C GLY A 94 7.86 -18.46 -8.36
N TYR A 95 6.83 -18.23 -7.51
CA TYR A 95 6.65 -18.97 -6.27
C TYR A 95 6.46 -20.47 -6.52
N MET A 96 5.63 -20.85 -7.51
CA MET A 96 5.40 -22.27 -7.84
C MET A 96 6.68 -22.98 -8.27
N ILE A 97 7.46 -22.37 -9.17
CA ILE A 97 8.74 -22.90 -9.63
C ILE A 97 9.72 -23.05 -8.45
N SER A 98 9.84 -22.00 -7.65
CA SER A 98 10.75 -21.99 -6.50
C SER A 98 10.38 -23.06 -5.48
N ASP A 99 9.10 -23.20 -5.13
CA ASP A 99 8.60 -24.18 -4.17
C ASP A 99 8.86 -25.63 -4.65
N LEU A 100 8.61 -25.90 -5.93
CA LEU A 100 8.85 -27.21 -6.51
C LEU A 100 10.35 -27.56 -6.50
N MET A 101 11.22 -26.60 -6.82
CA MET A 101 12.67 -26.81 -6.86
C MET A 101 13.32 -26.88 -5.47
N ALA A 102 12.81 -26.12 -4.52
CA ALA A 102 13.28 -26.10 -3.13
C ALA A 102 12.72 -27.27 -2.29
N GLY A 103 11.72 -28.00 -2.79
CA GLY A 103 11.05 -29.06 -2.01
C GLY A 103 10.29 -28.49 -0.81
N THR A 104 9.70 -27.30 -0.95
CA THR A 104 8.98 -26.61 0.13
C THR A 104 7.84 -27.48 0.68
N SER A 105 7.64 -27.47 1.99
CA SER A 105 6.58 -28.23 2.62
C SER A 105 5.18 -27.81 2.15
N LYS A 106 4.26 -28.80 2.03
CA LYS A 106 2.90 -28.58 1.52
C LYS A 106 2.16 -27.45 2.23
N ALA A 107 2.30 -27.38 3.55
CA ALA A 107 1.64 -26.34 4.35
C ALA A 107 2.13 -24.93 3.99
N ASN A 108 3.42 -24.78 3.70
CA ASN A 108 4.05 -23.51 3.37
C ASN A 108 3.73 -23.05 1.95
N TYR A 109 3.85 -23.92 0.95
CA TYR A 109 3.55 -23.49 -0.42
C TYR A 109 2.06 -23.20 -0.63
N ILE A 110 1.12 -23.97 -0.02
CA ILE A 110 -0.32 -23.68 -0.12
C ILE A 110 -0.65 -22.31 0.47
N ARG A 111 -0.08 -21.96 1.63
CA ARG A 111 -0.28 -20.63 2.25
C ARG A 111 0.26 -19.51 1.37
N ALA A 112 1.42 -19.69 0.76
CA ALA A 112 2.04 -18.65 -0.06
C ALA A 112 1.28 -18.47 -1.39
N TRP A 113 0.90 -19.56 -2.06
CA TRP A 113 0.11 -19.49 -3.28
C TRP A 113 -1.27 -18.90 -3.00
N GLY A 114 -1.93 -19.33 -1.90
CA GLY A 114 -3.18 -18.73 -1.43
C GLY A 114 -3.05 -17.21 -1.21
N ARG A 115 -1.99 -16.77 -0.51
CA ARG A 115 -1.70 -15.34 -0.29
C ARG A 115 -1.63 -14.57 -1.62
N ASN A 116 -0.95 -15.10 -2.62
CA ASN A 116 -0.76 -14.44 -3.90
C ASN A 116 -2.01 -14.48 -4.79
N LEU A 117 -2.80 -15.57 -4.74
CA LEU A 117 -4.10 -15.66 -5.40
C LEU A 117 -5.11 -14.68 -4.82
N VAL A 118 -5.12 -14.51 -3.49
CA VAL A 118 -5.97 -13.53 -2.83
C VAL A 118 -5.54 -12.11 -3.21
N LEU A 119 -4.24 -11.79 -3.29
CA LEU A 119 -3.79 -10.51 -3.82
C LEU A 119 -4.33 -10.23 -5.23
N MET A 120 -4.32 -11.23 -6.11
CA MET A 120 -4.87 -11.10 -7.46
C MET A 120 -6.38 -10.85 -7.44
N SER A 121 -7.10 -11.59 -6.60
CA SER A 121 -8.55 -11.43 -6.41
C SER A 121 -8.91 -10.03 -5.89
N ASP A 122 -8.19 -9.56 -4.87
CA ASP A 122 -8.38 -8.23 -4.28
C ASP A 122 -8.11 -7.13 -5.30
N PHE A 123 -6.99 -7.25 -6.04
CA PHE A 123 -6.64 -6.30 -7.08
C PHE A 123 -7.73 -6.19 -8.15
N ILE A 124 -8.19 -7.32 -8.70
CA ILE A 124 -9.23 -7.35 -9.73
C ILE A 124 -10.52 -6.73 -9.17
N SER A 125 -10.92 -7.15 -7.98
CA SER A 125 -12.17 -6.72 -7.35
C SER A 125 -12.17 -5.22 -7.06
N LEU A 126 -11.11 -4.70 -6.44
CA LEU A 126 -10.98 -3.29 -6.14
C LEU A 126 -10.84 -2.44 -7.42
N ALA A 127 -10.16 -2.95 -8.45
CA ALA A 127 -10.05 -2.26 -9.72
C ALA A 127 -11.42 -2.09 -10.40
N ILE A 128 -12.30 -3.11 -10.35
CA ILE A 128 -13.68 -3.04 -10.81
C ILE A 128 -14.49 -2.03 -9.97
N VAL A 129 -14.40 -2.13 -8.64
CA VAL A 129 -15.13 -1.25 -7.72
C VAL A 129 -14.77 0.22 -7.91
N VAL A 130 -13.47 0.55 -8.01
CA VAL A 130 -13.00 1.93 -8.17
C VAL A 130 -13.30 2.46 -9.58
N SER A 131 -13.28 1.60 -10.62
CA SER A 131 -13.60 2.01 -11.99
C SER A 131 -15.09 2.25 -12.19
N ALA A 132 -15.94 1.53 -11.48
CA ALA A 132 -17.38 1.68 -11.56
C ALA A 132 -17.85 3.05 -11.05
N ASP A 133 -17.44 3.42 -9.87
CA ASP A 133 -17.66 4.77 -9.30
C ASP A 133 -16.68 5.01 -8.15
N LYS A 134 -16.03 6.18 -8.13
CA LYS A 134 -15.17 6.61 -7.02
C LYS A 134 -15.87 6.63 -5.66
N LYS A 135 -17.21 6.79 -5.63
CA LYS A 135 -18.00 6.75 -4.41
C LYS A 135 -17.93 5.39 -3.72
N TYR A 136 -17.88 4.28 -4.49
CA TYR A 136 -17.78 2.96 -3.90
C TYR A 136 -16.45 2.76 -3.18
N ALA A 137 -15.35 3.28 -3.75
CA ALA A 137 -14.06 3.30 -3.06
C ALA A 137 -14.13 4.11 -1.75
N TRP A 138 -14.81 5.26 -1.76
CA TRP A 138 -14.99 6.07 -0.57
C TRP A 138 -15.79 5.34 0.51
N TRP A 139 -16.94 4.75 0.16
CA TRP A 139 -17.76 3.99 1.09
C TRP A 139 -17.04 2.75 1.64
N TYR A 140 -16.29 2.07 0.78
CA TYR A 140 -15.45 0.95 1.19
C TYR A 140 -14.39 1.38 2.22
N VAL A 141 -13.63 2.43 1.93
CA VAL A 141 -12.61 2.96 2.86
C VAL A 141 -13.25 3.44 4.16
N PHE A 142 -14.45 4.01 4.10
CA PHE A 142 -15.19 4.38 5.30
C PHE A 142 -15.58 3.14 6.14
N GLY A 143 -16.09 2.09 5.49
CA GLY A 143 -16.36 0.81 6.16
C GLY A 143 -15.10 0.25 6.83
N VAL A 144 -13.95 0.23 6.12
CA VAL A 144 -12.66 -0.20 6.66
C VAL A 144 -12.29 0.61 7.91
N ALA A 145 -12.33 1.93 7.83
CA ALA A 145 -11.91 2.79 8.94
C ALA A 145 -12.82 2.64 10.17
N LEU A 146 -14.14 2.68 9.96
CA LEU A 146 -15.11 2.54 11.04
C LEU A 146 -15.11 1.13 11.63
N GLY A 147 -15.13 0.11 10.77
CA GLY A 147 -15.11 -1.30 11.19
C GLY A 147 -13.85 -1.64 11.99
N SER A 148 -12.69 -1.07 11.59
CA SER A 148 -11.44 -1.22 12.32
C SER A 148 -11.54 -0.65 13.73
N VAL A 149 -12.04 0.58 13.89
CA VAL A 149 -12.19 1.20 15.22
C VAL A 149 -13.18 0.44 16.09
N ILE A 150 -14.30 -0.01 15.52
CA ILE A 150 -15.29 -0.83 16.22
C ILE A 150 -14.64 -2.15 16.68
N TYR A 151 -13.95 -2.85 15.81
CA TYR A 151 -13.27 -4.10 16.14
C TYR A 151 -12.27 -3.92 17.29
N LEU A 152 -11.41 -2.89 17.22
CA LEU A 152 -10.40 -2.63 18.24
C LEU A 152 -11.04 -2.36 19.62
N LYS A 153 -12.16 -1.65 19.63
CA LYS A 153 -12.93 -1.40 20.86
C LYS A 153 -13.59 -2.68 21.40
N LEU A 154 -14.22 -3.47 20.54
CA LEU A 154 -14.90 -4.72 20.94
C LEU A 154 -13.89 -5.77 21.40
N ALA A 155 -12.71 -5.83 20.79
CA ALA A 155 -11.63 -6.72 21.19
C ALA A 155 -10.92 -6.28 22.48
N GLY A 156 -11.28 -5.13 23.06
CA GLY A 156 -10.66 -4.62 24.28
C GLY A 156 -9.21 -4.18 24.10
N ILE A 157 -8.78 -3.88 22.87
CA ILE A 157 -7.41 -3.49 22.56
C ILE A 157 -7.15 -2.10 23.13
N PRO A 158 -6.17 -1.90 24.01
CA PRO A 158 -5.93 -0.62 24.66
C PRO A 158 -5.40 0.42 23.65
N PHE A 159 -5.71 1.69 23.91
CA PHE A 159 -5.14 2.80 23.16
C PHE A 159 -3.81 3.21 23.77
N ASP A 160 -2.73 2.55 23.38
CA ASP A 160 -1.37 2.78 23.84
C ASP A 160 -0.37 2.85 22.67
N ASN A 161 0.91 3.07 22.99
CA ASN A 161 1.96 3.23 21.97
C ASN A 161 2.13 2.01 21.06
N ALA A 162 2.02 0.80 21.61
CA ALA A 162 2.21 -0.42 20.84
C ALA A 162 1.08 -0.63 19.83
N HIS A 163 -0.17 -0.48 20.30
CA HIS A 163 -1.36 -0.66 19.47
C HIS A 163 -1.62 0.52 18.54
N TRP A 164 -1.22 1.76 18.94
CA TRP A 164 -1.24 2.89 18.00
C TRP A 164 -0.46 2.58 16.73
N LYS A 165 0.77 2.13 16.89
CA LYS A 165 1.69 1.89 15.78
C LYS A 165 1.18 0.86 14.77
N ILE A 166 0.52 -0.19 15.25
CA ILE A 166 0.16 -1.36 14.42
C ILE A 166 -1.31 -1.29 13.98
N GLU A 167 -2.21 -0.81 14.82
CA GLU A 167 -3.64 -1.03 14.70
C GLU A 167 -4.46 0.25 14.56
N TYR A 168 -4.25 1.28 15.41
CA TYR A 168 -5.07 2.48 15.43
C TYR A 168 -4.67 3.54 14.39
N SER A 169 -3.39 3.66 14.05
CA SER A 169 -2.86 4.77 13.26
C SER A 169 -3.50 4.87 11.87
N GLN A 170 -3.60 3.77 11.16
CA GLN A 170 -4.20 3.73 9.82
C GLN A 170 -5.70 4.03 9.85
N PRO A 171 -6.55 3.36 10.66
CA PRO A 171 -7.98 3.68 10.74
C PRO A 171 -8.26 5.13 11.10
N VAL A 172 -7.54 5.70 12.07
CA VAL A 172 -7.71 7.10 12.48
C VAL A 172 -7.39 8.06 11.33
N LEU A 173 -6.30 7.83 10.58
CA LEU A 173 -5.97 8.64 9.43
C LEU A 173 -7.03 8.52 8.32
N LEU A 174 -7.53 7.33 8.06
CA LEU A 174 -8.59 7.12 7.07
C LEU A 174 -9.88 7.83 7.48
N LEU A 175 -10.25 7.84 8.77
CA LEU A 175 -11.38 8.62 9.28
C LEU A 175 -11.18 10.13 9.06
N VAL A 176 -9.96 10.64 9.26
CA VAL A 176 -9.65 12.04 8.95
C VAL A 176 -9.81 12.35 7.46
N PHE A 177 -9.41 11.45 6.57
CA PHE A 177 -9.63 11.66 5.14
C PHE A 177 -11.11 11.64 4.77
N ILE A 178 -11.91 10.80 5.42
CA ILE A 178 -13.36 10.73 5.23
C ILE A 178 -14.05 11.97 5.78
N ALA A 179 -13.73 12.38 7.02
CA ALA A 179 -14.19 13.65 7.59
C ALA A 179 -13.70 14.83 6.73
N GLY A 180 -12.53 14.69 6.14
CA GLY A 180 -11.95 15.64 5.19
C GLY A 180 -12.82 15.96 3.99
N PHE A 181 -13.79 15.10 3.64
CA PHE A 181 -14.78 15.40 2.62
C PHE A 181 -15.65 16.62 2.98
N PHE A 182 -15.89 16.81 4.27
CA PHE A 182 -16.75 17.88 4.82
C PHE A 182 -15.99 19.10 5.32
N ILE A 183 -14.65 19.03 5.41
CA ILE A 183 -13.80 20.10 5.94
C ILE A 183 -12.94 20.77 4.85
N PRO A 184 -12.52 22.03 5.02
CA PRO A 184 -11.64 22.73 4.09
C PRO A 184 -10.31 22.02 3.87
N ASN A 185 -9.77 22.12 2.67
CA ASN A 185 -8.53 21.41 2.31
C ASN A 185 -7.33 21.81 3.19
N PHE A 186 -7.22 23.07 3.63
CA PHE A 186 -6.13 23.48 4.50
C PHE A 186 -6.20 22.76 5.87
N LEU A 187 -7.40 22.54 6.41
CA LEU A 187 -7.59 21.85 7.68
C LEU A 187 -7.22 20.36 7.56
N LYS A 188 -7.47 19.73 6.40
CA LYS A 188 -7.01 18.35 6.12
C LYS A 188 -5.49 18.22 6.24
N VAL A 189 -4.75 19.21 5.71
CA VAL A 189 -3.29 19.24 5.80
C VAL A 189 -2.84 19.30 7.25
N TRP A 190 -3.41 20.22 8.00
CA TRP A 190 -3.06 20.37 9.41
C TRP A 190 -3.40 19.15 10.26
N LEU A 191 -4.58 18.55 10.04
CA LEU A 191 -4.96 17.31 10.74
C LEU A 191 -4.03 16.15 10.36
N THR A 192 -3.66 16.02 9.09
CA THR A 192 -2.70 15.00 8.66
C THR A 192 -1.32 15.22 9.29
N ALA A 193 -0.85 16.48 9.34
CA ALA A 193 0.40 16.85 10.00
C ALA A 193 0.34 16.59 11.52
N PHE A 194 -0.77 16.94 12.16
CA PHE A 194 -0.98 16.68 13.59
C PHE A 194 -0.92 15.20 13.91
N ILE A 195 -1.59 14.33 13.14
CA ILE A 195 -1.51 12.87 13.30
C ILE A 195 -0.06 12.40 13.11
N GLY A 196 0.67 13.00 12.15
CA GLY A 196 2.09 12.70 11.95
C GLY A 196 2.92 13.00 13.19
N VAL A 197 2.79 14.20 13.75
CA VAL A 197 3.50 14.60 14.98
C VAL A 197 3.07 13.74 16.17
N PHE A 198 1.76 13.55 16.36
CA PHE A 198 1.22 12.70 17.41
C PHE A 198 1.77 11.27 17.34
N SER A 199 1.93 10.73 16.13
CA SER A 199 2.48 9.39 15.93
C SER A 199 3.93 9.24 16.41
N PHE A 200 4.74 10.31 16.40
CA PHE A 200 6.08 10.25 17.00
C PHE A 200 6.01 10.07 18.50
N PHE A 201 5.11 10.78 19.19
CA PHE A 201 4.90 10.60 20.64
C PHE A 201 4.39 9.20 20.99
N MET A 202 3.63 8.58 20.07
CA MET A 202 3.11 7.21 20.21
C MET A 202 4.06 6.13 19.64
N ASP A 203 5.36 6.43 19.49
CA ASP A 203 6.41 5.54 18.92
C ASP A 203 6.11 5.00 17.49
N GLY A 204 5.15 5.59 16.80
CA GLY A 204 4.76 5.25 15.42
C GLY A 204 5.57 6.01 14.37
N ARG A 205 6.90 5.99 14.44
CA ARG A 205 7.84 6.83 13.65
C ARG A 205 7.61 6.76 12.14
N SER A 206 7.58 5.57 11.57
CA SER A 206 7.39 5.39 10.12
C SER A 206 6.06 5.95 9.65
N PHE A 207 5.00 5.71 10.41
CA PHE A 207 3.69 6.25 10.12
C PHE A 207 3.67 7.80 10.25
N GLY A 208 4.35 8.33 11.28
CA GLY A 208 4.52 9.77 11.47
C GLY A 208 5.20 10.44 10.27
N VAL A 209 6.31 9.86 9.78
CA VAL A 209 7.01 10.34 8.57
C VAL A 209 6.07 10.33 7.35
N ILE A 210 5.35 9.24 7.14
CA ILE A 210 4.40 9.12 6.02
C ILE A 210 3.34 10.22 6.08
N CYS A 211 2.75 10.47 7.25
CA CYS A 211 1.75 11.54 7.44
C CYS A 211 2.34 12.92 7.19
N LEU A 212 3.55 13.23 7.66
CA LEU A 212 4.20 14.52 7.43
C LEU A 212 4.55 14.73 5.95
N VAL A 213 5.08 13.71 5.27
CA VAL A 213 5.34 13.77 3.82
C VAL A 213 4.04 13.98 3.06
N LEU A 214 2.98 13.25 3.41
CA LEU A 214 1.67 13.42 2.80
C LEU A 214 1.10 14.83 3.03
N ALA A 215 1.17 15.33 4.26
CA ALA A 215 0.75 16.70 4.58
C ALA A 215 1.53 17.73 3.76
N GLY A 216 2.84 17.56 3.62
CA GLY A 216 3.68 18.41 2.77
C GLY A 216 3.26 18.38 1.29
N MET A 217 2.99 17.19 0.73
CA MET A 217 2.48 17.04 -0.64
C MET A 217 1.12 17.75 -0.83
N LEU A 218 0.21 17.60 0.15
CA LEU A 218 -1.09 18.26 0.14
C LEU A 218 -0.95 19.79 0.26
N TRP A 219 -0.03 20.27 1.11
CA TRP A 219 0.27 21.68 1.30
C TRP A 219 0.74 22.34 0.00
N ILE A 220 1.72 21.75 -0.68
CA ILE A 220 2.16 22.27 -1.98
C ILE A 220 1.01 22.35 -2.96
N ARG A 221 0.19 21.31 -2.96
CA ARG A 221 -0.93 21.26 -3.87
C ARG A 221 -1.95 22.38 -3.60
N LEU A 222 -2.16 22.77 -2.33
CA LEU A 222 -3.03 23.89 -1.96
C LEU A 222 -2.46 25.23 -2.43
N GLY A 223 -1.15 25.44 -2.32
CA GLY A 223 -0.47 26.65 -2.77
C GLY A 223 -0.43 26.79 -4.29
N ASN A 224 -0.60 25.69 -5.03
CA ASN A 224 -0.39 25.63 -6.47
C ASN A 224 -1.72 25.60 -7.25
N ARG A 225 -2.52 26.66 -7.11
CA ARG A 225 -3.83 26.77 -7.78
C ARG A 225 -3.76 26.73 -9.31
N ASP A 226 -2.66 27.22 -9.89
CA ASP A 226 -2.52 27.43 -11.34
C ASP A 226 -1.81 26.30 -12.07
N GLY A 227 -1.50 25.18 -11.40
CA GLY A 227 -0.83 24.03 -12.00
C GLY A 227 0.64 24.33 -12.33
N LEU A 228 1.30 25.17 -11.53
CA LEU A 228 2.71 25.49 -11.65
C LEU A 228 3.56 24.21 -11.75
N ARG A 229 4.50 24.19 -12.66
CA ARG A 229 5.51 23.13 -12.77
C ARG A 229 6.33 23.14 -11.49
N ILE A 230 6.07 22.17 -10.59
CA ILE A 230 6.96 21.99 -9.46
C ILE A 230 8.31 21.56 -10.02
N SER A 231 9.28 22.47 -9.93
CA SER A 231 10.63 22.16 -10.36
C SER A 231 11.19 21.04 -9.47
N GLY A 232 12.05 20.18 -10.00
CA GLY A 232 12.72 19.17 -9.20
C GLY A 232 13.40 19.74 -7.94
N LYS A 233 13.83 21.02 -8.00
CA LYS A 233 14.38 21.77 -6.85
C LYS A 233 13.37 21.96 -5.73
N VAL A 234 12.11 22.31 -6.04
CA VAL A 234 11.05 22.48 -5.03
C VAL A 234 10.73 21.15 -4.38
N LEU A 235 10.60 20.08 -5.16
CA LEU A 235 10.37 18.74 -4.63
C LEU A 235 11.55 18.27 -3.76
N PHE A 236 12.77 18.50 -4.20
CA PHE A 236 13.99 18.21 -3.43
C PHE A 236 14.02 18.97 -2.11
N ASN A 237 13.80 20.29 -2.13
CA ASN A 237 13.80 21.12 -0.92
C ASN A 237 12.74 20.68 0.08
N MET A 238 11.60 20.18 -0.38
CA MET A 238 10.56 19.66 0.49
C MET A 238 10.93 18.35 1.14
N ILE A 239 11.47 17.41 0.36
CA ILE A 239 11.97 16.13 0.90
C ILE A 239 13.06 16.45 1.93
N LEU A 240 13.96 17.38 1.61
CA LEU A 240 15.01 17.82 2.52
C LEU A 240 14.44 18.48 3.79
N SER A 241 13.46 19.39 3.66
CA SER A 241 12.82 20.04 4.82
C SER A 241 12.06 19.03 5.69
N ALA A 242 11.36 18.09 5.08
CA ALA A 242 10.70 17.01 5.81
C ALA A 242 11.73 16.11 6.52
N ALA A 243 12.83 15.77 5.87
CA ALA A 243 13.91 14.99 6.46
C ALA A 243 14.58 15.73 7.64
N ILE A 244 14.83 17.03 7.51
CA ILE A 244 15.37 17.86 8.60
C ILE A 244 14.38 17.91 9.78
N LEU A 245 13.11 18.18 9.52
CA LEU A 245 12.08 18.21 10.56
C LEU A 245 11.99 16.89 11.32
N VAL A 246 11.91 15.78 10.58
CA VAL A 246 11.89 14.42 11.15
C VAL A 246 13.15 14.16 11.96
N SER A 247 14.33 14.51 11.42
CA SER A 247 15.60 14.34 12.12
C SER A 247 15.64 15.14 13.41
N THR A 248 15.18 16.39 13.39
CA THR A 248 15.12 17.25 14.59
C THR A 248 14.19 16.67 15.65
N VAL A 249 12.96 16.29 15.30
CA VAL A 249 12.01 15.68 16.22
C VAL A 249 12.58 14.40 16.84
N VAL A 250 13.18 13.56 16.01
CA VAL A 250 13.80 12.31 16.45
C VAL A 250 14.98 12.59 17.39
N THR A 251 15.85 13.54 17.08
CA THR A 251 16.99 13.90 17.93
C THR A 251 16.53 14.42 19.30
N VAL A 252 15.50 15.27 19.32
CA VAL A 252 14.92 15.75 20.59
C VAL A 252 14.37 14.58 21.43
N LEU A 253 13.63 13.67 20.80
CA LEU A 253 13.09 12.49 21.51
C LEU A 253 14.20 11.56 22.03
N GLU A 254 15.30 11.40 21.30
CA GLU A 254 16.46 10.60 21.72
C GLU A 254 17.20 11.23 22.89
N GLN A 255 17.35 12.54 22.90
CA GLN A 255 17.98 13.26 24.01
C GLN A 255 17.13 13.26 25.27
N THR A 256 15.81 13.22 25.13
CA THR A 256 14.88 13.25 26.26
C THR A 256 14.52 11.87 26.82
N ASN A 257 14.75 10.79 26.04
CA ASN A 257 14.35 9.44 26.43
C ASN A 257 15.36 8.37 26.00
N GLN A 258 16.23 7.96 26.93
CA GLN A 258 17.27 6.95 26.68
C GLN A 258 16.72 5.58 26.24
N GLU A 259 15.59 5.16 26.81
CA GLU A 259 14.95 3.89 26.44
C GLU A 259 14.43 3.92 24.99
N TYR A 260 13.92 5.08 24.56
CA TYR A 260 13.53 5.32 23.18
C TYR A 260 14.72 5.20 22.22
N SER A 261 15.86 5.79 22.58
CA SER A 261 17.11 5.73 21.81
C SER A 261 17.61 4.30 21.64
N ALA A 262 17.70 3.53 22.74
CA ALA A 262 18.16 2.15 22.71
C ALA A 262 17.25 1.23 21.87
N ARG A 263 15.93 1.36 22.00
CA ARG A 263 14.95 0.61 21.18
C ARG A 263 15.06 0.95 19.68
N ARG A 264 15.30 2.21 19.36
CA ARG A 264 15.48 2.64 17.98
C ARG A 264 16.73 2.04 17.36
N GLU A 265 17.85 2.12 18.05
CA GLU A 265 19.12 1.59 17.58
C GLU A 265 19.00 0.08 17.30
N ALA A 266 18.52 -0.70 18.26
CA ALA A 266 18.32 -2.14 18.12
C ALA A 266 17.40 -2.48 16.91
N SER A 267 16.30 -1.74 16.73
CA SER A 267 15.37 -1.97 15.60
C SER A 267 16.00 -1.65 14.25
N SER A 268 16.75 -0.55 14.14
CA SER A 268 17.39 -0.13 12.88
C SER A 268 18.47 -1.11 12.46
N LEU A 269 19.32 -1.51 13.39
CA LEU A 269 20.43 -2.43 13.14
C LEU A 269 19.94 -3.83 12.75
N SER A 270 18.90 -4.33 13.41
CA SER A 270 18.26 -5.60 13.06
C SER A 270 17.75 -5.59 11.61
N ARG A 271 17.13 -4.48 11.16
CA ARG A 271 16.66 -4.36 9.77
C ARG A 271 17.80 -4.30 8.77
N PHE A 272 18.85 -3.51 9.05
CA PHE A 272 20.00 -3.44 8.14
C PHE A 272 20.74 -4.77 8.04
N ALA A 273 20.88 -5.51 9.14
CA ALA A 273 21.45 -6.86 9.13
C ALA A 273 20.56 -7.80 8.29
N ALA A 274 19.24 -7.74 8.46
CA ALA A 274 18.31 -8.54 7.67
C ALA A 274 18.37 -8.21 6.17
N ILE A 275 18.47 -6.94 5.80
CA ILE A 275 18.62 -6.53 4.39
C ILE A 275 19.94 -7.07 3.83
N LYS A 276 21.06 -6.91 4.55
CA LYS A 276 22.38 -7.39 4.10
C LYS A 276 22.36 -8.91 3.85
N ILE A 277 21.82 -9.68 4.77
CA ILE A 277 21.72 -11.14 4.65
C ILE A 277 20.78 -11.55 3.52
N ALA A 278 19.65 -10.85 3.35
CA ALA A 278 18.76 -11.10 2.22
C ALA A 278 19.47 -10.87 0.87
N LEU A 279 20.28 -9.83 0.75
CA LEU A 279 21.07 -9.58 -0.47
C LEU A 279 22.11 -10.67 -0.73
N ILE A 280 22.74 -11.22 0.30
CA ILE A 280 23.65 -12.38 0.18
C ILE A 280 22.87 -13.60 -0.31
N ALA A 281 21.73 -13.90 0.30
CA ALA A 281 20.87 -15.01 -0.10
C ALA A 281 20.42 -14.88 -1.57
N ILE A 282 19.99 -13.68 -1.97
CA ILE A 282 19.59 -13.40 -3.35
C ILE A 282 20.78 -13.59 -4.31
N GLY A 283 21.98 -13.17 -3.92
CA GLY A 283 23.19 -13.38 -4.72
C GLY A 283 23.49 -14.86 -4.98
N ASP A 284 23.22 -15.72 -4.00
CA ASP A 284 23.41 -17.18 -4.14
C ASP A 284 22.33 -17.87 -5.02
N SER A 285 21.09 -17.32 -5.07
CA SER A 285 19.99 -17.86 -5.89
C SER A 285 19.08 -16.75 -6.47
N PRO A 286 19.58 -15.97 -7.44
CA PRO A 286 18.85 -14.78 -7.92
C PRO A 286 17.62 -15.09 -8.78
N PHE A 287 17.63 -16.22 -9.50
CA PHE A 287 16.58 -16.54 -10.48
C PHE A 287 15.44 -17.36 -9.91
N ILE A 288 15.74 -18.32 -9.02
CA ILE A 288 14.77 -19.30 -8.53
C ILE A 288 14.29 -18.96 -7.12
N GLY A 289 15.20 -18.53 -6.22
CA GLY A 289 14.91 -18.31 -4.81
C GLY A 289 15.02 -19.61 -3.98
N TYR A 290 14.39 -19.60 -2.79
CA TYR A 290 14.52 -20.64 -1.76
C TYR A 290 13.17 -21.24 -1.31
N GLY A 291 12.09 -20.98 -2.05
CA GLY A 291 10.76 -21.44 -1.70
C GLY A 291 10.06 -20.56 -0.66
N SER A 292 8.78 -20.80 -0.55
CA SER A 292 7.87 -20.01 0.27
C SER A 292 8.23 -20.04 1.75
N TRP A 293 8.01 -18.90 2.42
CA TRP A 293 8.32 -18.69 3.83
C TRP A 293 9.80 -18.85 4.17
N GLY A 294 10.66 -18.75 3.16
CA GLY A 294 12.10 -18.87 3.33
C GLY A 294 12.54 -20.21 3.91
N GLU A 295 11.81 -21.30 3.61
CA GLU A 295 12.10 -22.62 4.20
C GLU A 295 13.53 -23.09 3.89
N GLY A 296 14.05 -22.78 2.70
CA GLY A 296 15.43 -23.05 2.30
C GLY A 296 16.49 -22.11 2.87
N THR A 297 16.12 -21.11 3.69
CA THR A 297 17.02 -20.02 4.13
C THR A 297 17.63 -20.20 5.51
N LYS A 298 17.59 -21.40 6.11
CA LYS A 298 18.10 -21.67 7.48
C LYS A 298 19.53 -21.20 7.70
N LYS A 299 20.44 -21.47 6.72
CA LYS A 299 21.85 -21.03 6.81
C LYS A 299 21.98 -19.51 6.99
N TYR A 300 21.10 -18.73 6.36
CA TYR A 300 21.11 -17.25 6.46
C TYR A 300 20.53 -16.76 7.78
N ALA A 301 19.56 -17.49 8.34
CA ALA A 301 19.07 -17.22 9.71
C ALA A 301 20.17 -17.43 10.76
N ASP A 302 20.96 -18.49 10.60
CA ASP A 302 22.10 -18.77 11.48
C ASP A 302 23.18 -17.68 11.35
N MET A 303 23.50 -17.23 10.13
CA MET A 303 24.42 -16.09 9.89
C MET A 303 23.92 -14.81 10.57
N LEU A 304 22.64 -14.50 10.47
CA LEU A 304 22.05 -13.32 11.11
C LEU A 304 22.09 -13.43 12.64
N TYR A 305 21.81 -14.62 13.17
CA TYR A 305 21.89 -14.89 14.59
C TYR A 305 23.33 -14.69 15.11
N GLU A 306 24.33 -15.27 14.45
CA GLU A 306 25.74 -15.11 14.82
C GLU A 306 26.21 -13.67 14.73
N GLN A 307 25.80 -12.92 13.69
CA GLN A 307 26.14 -11.51 13.58
C GLN A 307 25.54 -10.72 14.74
N THR A 308 24.27 -10.97 15.10
CA THR A 308 23.59 -10.29 16.20
C THR A 308 24.24 -10.58 17.56
N VAL A 309 24.69 -11.83 17.77
CA VAL A 309 25.39 -12.24 19.00
C VAL A 309 26.79 -11.62 19.08
N ARG A 310 27.57 -11.64 18.00
CA ARG A 310 28.93 -11.06 17.93
C ARG A 310 28.94 -9.55 18.25
N GLU A 311 27.88 -8.84 17.89
CA GLU A 311 27.75 -7.41 18.16
C GLU A 311 27.33 -7.12 19.61
N GLN A 312 27.39 -8.11 20.52
CA GLN A 312 27.03 -8.03 21.95
C GLN A 312 25.66 -7.41 22.22
N ARG A 313 24.77 -7.49 21.28
CA ARG A 313 23.44 -6.93 21.42
C ARG A 313 22.56 -7.96 22.11
N GLU A 314 21.92 -7.53 23.20
CA GLU A 314 20.87 -8.36 23.80
C GLU A 314 19.90 -8.80 22.70
N VAL A 315 19.84 -10.12 22.46
CA VAL A 315 18.89 -10.76 21.56
C VAL A 315 17.51 -10.72 22.23
N ARG A 316 17.12 -9.54 22.68
CA ARG A 316 15.80 -9.29 23.22
C ARG A 316 14.81 -9.39 22.07
N GLN A 317 14.19 -10.57 21.94
CA GLN A 317 12.99 -10.79 21.13
C GLN A 317 13.15 -10.64 19.61
N SER A 318 14.30 -10.84 19.03
CA SER A 318 14.35 -11.03 17.60
C SER A 318 13.65 -12.34 17.27
N ASN A 319 12.73 -12.31 16.30
CA ASN A 319 12.14 -13.51 15.69
C ASN A 319 13.20 -14.38 14.97
N ILE A 320 14.47 -14.05 15.12
CA ILE A 320 15.63 -14.72 14.57
C ILE A 320 16.02 -15.79 15.58
N ARG A 321 15.63 -17.03 15.28
CA ARG A 321 15.99 -18.20 16.07
C ARG A 321 16.91 -19.08 15.25
N ARG A 322 17.97 -19.60 15.88
CA ARG A 322 18.86 -20.56 15.28
C ARG A 322 18.07 -21.75 14.70
N GLY A 323 18.40 -22.18 13.48
CA GLY A 323 17.72 -23.28 12.80
C GLY A 323 16.32 -23.02 12.25
N LYS A 324 15.81 -21.77 12.32
CA LYS A 324 14.56 -21.37 11.69
C LYS A 324 14.80 -20.72 10.32
N SER A 325 13.73 -20.64 9.50
CA SER A 325 13.78 -19.93 8.24
C SER A 325 13.96 -18.43 8.44
N PHE A 326 14.66 -17.78 7.52
CA PHE A 326 14.89 -16.35 7.49
C PHE A 326 13.85 -15.64 6.61
N LEU A 327 13.24 -14.57 7.14
CA LEU A 327 12.34 -13.69 6.39
C LEU A 327 12.94 -12.29 6.32
N ALA A 328 13.09 -11.76 5.11
CA ALA A 328 13.56 -10.40 4.93
C ALA A 328 12.53 -9.38 5.38
N HIS A 329 12.98 -8.29 6.05
CA HIS A 329 12.13 -7.15 6.41
C HIS A 329 11.93 -6.17 5.24
N SER A 330 11.64 -6.69 4.04
CA SER A 330 11.37 -5.95 2.82
C SER A 330 10.50 -6.80 1.92
N GLN A 331 9.38 -6.28 1.44
CA GLN A 331 8.48 -7.04 0.55
C GLN A 331 9.19 -7.45 -0.74
N MET A 332 9.98 -6.55 -1.32
CA MET A 332 10.73 -6.82 -2.54
C MET A 332 11.79 -7.90 -2.33
N LEU A 333 12.63 -7.75 -1.30
CA LEU A 333 13.70 -8.71 -1.02
C LEU A 333 13.14 -10.06 -0.57
N GLN A 334 12.06 -10.06 0.23
CA GLN A 334 11.40 -11.30 0.63
C GLN A 334 10.85 -12.06 -0.58
N SER A 335 10.12 -11.36 -1.47
CA SER A 335 9.58 -12.02 -2.66
C SER A 335 10.68 -12.51 -3.59
N TRP A 336 11.78 -11.76 -3.70
CA TRP A 336 12.94 -12.20 -4.49
C TRP A 336 13.57 -13.44 -3.88
N MET A 337 13.79 -13.46 -2.59
CA MET A 337 14.32 -14.60 -1.85
C MET A 337 13.42 -15.85 -1.95
N GLU A 338 12.07 -15.64 -1.84
CA GLU A 338 11.12 -16.75 -1.84
C GLU A 338 10.85 -17.29 -3.25
N GLY A 339 10.62 -16.45 -4.24
CA GLY A 339 10.14 -16.81 -5.59
C GLY A 339 11.05 -16.37 -6.74
N GLY A 340 12.28 -15.94 -6.45
CA GLY A 340 13.26 -15.52 -7.45
C GLY A 340 12.87 -14.22 -8.18
N ILE A 341 13.55 -13.96 -9.29
CA ILE A 341 13.38 -12.74 -10.09
C ILE A 341 11.93 -12.56 -10.59
N LEU A 342 11.24 -13.67 -10.92
CA LEU A 342 9.86 -13.64 -11.38
C LEU A 342 8.89 -13.11 -10.30
N ALA A 343 9.19 -13.35 -9.03
CA ALA A 343 8.41 -12.82 -7.94
C ALA A 343 8.78 -11.36 -7.60
N ALA A 344 10.07 -11.04 -7.67
CA ALA A 344 10.56 -9.69 -7.39
C ALA A 344 10.04 -8.63 -8.37
N GLN A 345 9.83 -8.99 -9.64
CA GLN A 345 9.46 -8.06 -10.71
C GLN A 345 8.12 -7.33 -10.44
N LEU A 346 7.15 -7.99 -9.77
CA LEU A 346 5.91 -7.32 -9.37
C LEU A 346 6.21 -6.13 -8.47
N PHE A 347 7.03 -6.32 -7.44
CA PHE A 347 7.32 -5.27 -6.46
C PHE A 347 8.19 -4.16 -7.03
N ALA A 348 9.11 -4.47 -7.95
CA ALA A 348 9.89 -3.48 -8.69
C ALA A 348 8.96 -2.63 -9.59
N PHE A 349 8.07 -3.27 -10.36
CA PHE A 349 7.10 -2.59 -11.19
C PHE A 349 6.10 -1.75 -10.36
N TYR A 350 5.58 -2.32 -9.26
CA TYR A 350 4.70 -1.63 -8.34
C TYR A 350 5.36 -0.39 -7.75
N GLY A 351 6.60 -0.50 -7.25
CA GLY A 351 7.36 0.64 -6.73
C GLY A 351 7.56 1.75 -7.74
N PHE A 352 7.88 1.39 -8.99
CA PHE A 352 8.00 2.36 -10.09
C PHE A 352 6.66 3.08 -10.37
N GLN A 353 5.53 2.35 -10.39
CA GLN A 353 4.21 2.94 -10.58
C GLN A 353 3.78 3.83 -9.40
N LEU A 354 4.16 3.47 -8.17
CA LEU A 354 3.93 4.32 -6.99
C LEU A 354 4.64 5.67 -7.13
N LEU A 355 5.91 5.68 -7.55
CA LEU A 355 6.68 6.93 -7.77
C LEU A 355 6.04 7.80 -8.86
N ILE A 356 5.63 7.20 -9.98
CA ILE A 356 4.91 7.92 -11.03
C ILE A 356 3.61 8.52 -10.48
N GLY A 357 2.85 7.76 -9.71
CA GLY A 357 1.58 8.20 -9.12
C GLY A 357 1.78 9.33 -8.11
N LEU A 358 2.75 9.22 -7.21
CA LEU A 358 3.09 10.29 -6.26
C LEU A 358 3.48 11.58 -6.96
N LYS A 359 4.33 11.51 -7.99
CA LYS A 359 4.67 12.67 -8.83
C LYS A 359 3.42 13.30 -9.45
N ARG A 360 2.48 12.49 -9.93
CA ARG A 360 1.24 12.98 -10.55
C ARG A 360 0.33 13.67 -9.53
N ILE A 361 0.17 13.14 -8.31
CA ILE A 361 -0.65 13.75 -7.26
C ILE A 361 -0.22 15.20 -7.00
N VAL A 362 1.08 15.44 -6.92
CA VAL A 362 1.64 16.78 -6.67
C VAL A 362 1.36 17.76 -7.83
N THR A 363 1.14 17.25 -9.05
CA THR A 363 0.92 18.07 -10.25
C THR A 363 -0.55 18.22 -10.66
N LEU A 364 -1.51 17.60 -9.95
CA LEU A 364 -2.94 17.69 -10.27
C LEU A 364 -3.51 19.10 -10.04
N LYS A 365 -4.47 19.52 -10.90
CA LYS A 365 -5.18 20.82 -10.75
C LYS A 365 -6.20 20.81 -9.61
N LYS A 366 -6.89 19.70 -9.39
CA LYS A 366 -7.89 19.54 -8.33
C LYS A 366 -7.51 18.38 -7.42
N LEU A 367 -7.62 18.59 -6.12
CA LEU A 367 -7.40 17.55 -5.13
C LEU A 367 -8.75 16.88 -4.82
N ASP A 368 -8.92 15.65 -5.28
CA ASP A 368 -10.02 14.78 -4.91
C ASP A 368 -9.60 13.93 -3.68
N TYR A 369 -10.54 13.52 -2.85
CA TYR A 369 -10.27 12.67 -1.68
C TYR A 369 -9.60 11.34 -2.07
N VAL A 370 -9.94 10.78 -3.23
CA VAL A 370 -9.33 9.56 -3.75
C VAL A 370 -7.80 9.70 -3.86
N TYR A 371 -7.32 10.88 -4.23
CA TYR A 371 -5.89 11.13 -4.32
C TYR A 371 -5.21 11.27 -2.95
N GLN A 372 -5.94 11.70 -1.91
CA GLN A 372 -5.41 11.70 -0.54
C GLN A 372 -5.24 10.27 -0.03
N VAL A 373 -6.27 9.44 -0.20
CA VAL A 373 -6.23 8.01 0.13
C VAL A 373 -5.13 7.32 -0.68
N TYR A 374 -5.06 7.57 -1.99
CA TYR A 374 -4.01 7.02 -2.82
C TYR A 374 -2.61 7.48 -2.37
N GLY A 375 -2.43 8.78 -2.07
CA GLY A 375 -1.15 9.30 -1.57
C GLY A 375 -0.68 8.56 -0.32
N TYR A 376 -1.58 8.31 0.61
CA TYR A 376 -1.30 7.50 1.78
C TYR A 376 -0.90 6.06 1.41
N PHE A 377 -1.72 5.34 0.65
CA PHE A 377 -1.42 3.96 0.26
C PHE A 377 -0.16 3.86 -0.60
N ALA A 378 0.15 4.88 -1.42
CA ALA A 378 1.38 4.94 -2.19
C ALA A 378 2.61 5.12 -1.31
N LEU A 379 2.56 6.01 -0.32
CA LEU A 379 3.67 6.25 0.60
C LEU A 379 3.90 5.05 1.53
N ILE A 380 2.84 4.48 2.12
CA ILE A 380 2.97 3.30 2.96
C ILE A 380 3.40 2.08 2.15
N GLY A 381 2.90 1.93 0.92
CA GLY A 381 3.34 0.89 -0.01
C GLY A 381 4.81 1.01 -0.34
N PHE A 382 5.29 2.23 -0.65
CA PHE A 382 6.70 2.49 -0.91
C PHE A 382 7.57 2.20 0.31
N TRP A 383 7.14 2.59 1.51
CA TRP A 383 7.81 2.24 2.76
C TRP A 383 7.90 0.73 2.94
N ASN A 384 6.80 0.02 2.76
CA ASN A 384 6.71 -1.42 2.98
C ASN A 384 7.55 -2.23 1.98
N LEU A 385 7.74 -1.72 0.76
CA LEU A 385 8.65 -2.35 -0.22
C LEU A 385 10.04 -2.60 0.34
N PHE A 386 10.54 -1.68 1.18
CA PHE A 386 11.92 -1.73 1.68
C PHE A 386 12.02 -2.07 3.17
N MET A 387 10.97 -1.83 3.97
CA MET A 387 11.05 -1.82 5.44
C MET A 387 10.05 -2.73 6.15
N SER A 388 9.24 -3.50 5.42
CA SER A 388 8.24 -4.39 6.01
C SER A 388 8.19 -5.73 5.26
N PRO A 389 7.96 -6.86 5.95
CA PRO A 389 7.81 -8.14 5.30
C PRO A 389 6.50 -8.21 4.50
N TYR A 390 6.43 -9.08 3.51
CA TYR A 390 5.21 -9.33 2.76
C TYR A 390 4.28 -10.25 3.57
N SER A 391 3.29 -9.64 4.22
CA SER A 391 2.29 -10.32 5.07
C SER A 391 0.86 -10.15 4.54
N GLY A 392 -0.10 -10.84 5.15
CA GLY A 392 -1.52 -10.74 4.80
C GLY A 392 -2.07 -9.31 4.86
N SER A 393 -1.77 -8.56 5.93
CA SER A 393 -2.23 -7.18 6.10
C SER A 393 -1.73 -6.21 5.02
N HIS A 394 -0.55 -6.45 4.44
CA HIS A 394 -0.01 -5.62 3.37
C HIS A 394 -0.65 -5.88 2.01
N ARG A 395 -1.22 -7.07 1.80
CA ARG A 395 -1.80 -7.52 0.54
C ARG A 395 -2.92 -6.58 0.06
N LEU A 396 -3.86 -6.28 0.95
CA LEU A 396 -4.97 -5.39 0.62
C LEU A 396 -4.50 -3.95 0.36
N ASN A 397 -3.51 -3.45 1.11
CA ASN A 397 -2.92 -2.13 0.86
C ASN A 397 -2.28 -2.03 -0.54
N ILE A 398 -1.59 -3.09 -0.98
CA ILE A 398 -1.01 -3.20 -2.33
C ILE A 398 -2.14 -3.19 -3.37
N ALA A 399 -3.18 -4.00 -3.17
CA ALA A 399 -4.31 -4.10 -4.08
C ALA A 399 -5.06 -2.77 -4.23
N VAL A 400 -5.32 -2.04 -3.13
CA VAL A 400 -5.92 -0.70 -3.13
C VAL A 400 -5.09 0.27 -3.96
N ALA A 401 -3.78 0.35 -3.73
CA ALA A 401 -2.91 1.28 -4.46
C ALA A 401 -2.88 0.96 -5.95
N MET A 402 -2.74 -0.32 -6.33
CA MET A 402 -2.76 -0.75 -7.74
C MET A 402 -4.11 -0.47 -8.40
N ALA A 403 -5.23 -0.74 -7.73
CA ALA A 403 -6.57 -0.50 -8.25
C ALA A 403 -6.82 0.99 -8.52
N ILE A 404 -6.45 1.87 -7.59
CA ILE A 404 -6.58 3.32 -7.78
C ILE A 404 -5.70 3.80 -8.93
N LEU A 405 -4.46 3.32 -9.06
CA LEU A 405 -3.58 3.64 -10.19
C LEU A 405 -4.21 3.31 -11.54
N CYS A 406 -4.86 2.16 -11.64
CA CYS A 406 -5.50 1.70 -12.87
C CYS A 406 -6.79 2.46 -13.18
N ALA A 407 -7.65 2.66 -12.18
CA ALA A 407 -8.98 3.20 -12.37
C ALA A 407 -9.03 4.73 -12.46
N VAL A 408 -8.08 5.42 -11.80
CA VAL A 408 -8.03 6.87 -11.81
C VAL A 408 -7.04 7.33 -12.87
N LYS A 409 -7.55 7.72 -14.05
CA LYS A 409 -6.74 8.41 -15.07
C LYS A 409 -6.33 9.77 -14.52
N ILE A 410 -5.09 9.85 -14.06
CA ILE A 410 -4.47 11.10 -13.69
C ILE A 410 -4.00 11.74 -14.99
N GLU A 411 -4.84 12.57 -15.63
CA GLU A 411 -4.45 13.31 -16.83
C GLU A 411 -3.31 14.28 -16.49
N PRO A 412 -2.18 14.21 -17.22
CA PRO A 412 -1.13 15.21 -17.02
C PRO A 412 -1.65 16.58 -17.49
N VAL A 413 -1.47 17.61 -16.66
CA VAL A 413 -1.78 19.03 -16.91
C VAL A 413 -1.16 19.58 -18.22
N LEU A 414 -0.34 18.80 -18.89
CA LEU A 414 0.52 19.21 -19.99
C LEU A 414 -0.16 19.26 -21.37
N LYS A 415 -1.44 18.87 -21.54
CA LYS A 415 -2.07 18.87 -22.88
C LYS A 415 -2.60 20.21 -23.37
N ASN A 416 -2.60 21.26 -22.55
CA ASN A 416 -3.19 22.56 -22.93
C ASN A 416 -2.18 23.70 -23.14
N ILE A 417 -0.90 23.41 -23.34
CA ILE A 417 0.04 24.42 -23.84
C ILE A 417 0.30 24.07 -25.31
N ARG A 418 -0.66 24.38 -26.20
CA ARG A 418 -0.30 24.66 -27.59
C ARG A 418 0.35 26.03 -27.58
N PRO A 419 1.57 26.20 -28.13
CA PRO A 419 2.07 27.52 -28.43
C PRO A 419 1.12 28.16 -29.42
N GLN A 420 0.60 29.35 -29.08
CA GLN A 420 -0.01 30.26 -30.04
C GLN A 420 1.08 30.78 -30.95
#